data_a7071a39d90b75aa701874d1db68a8d2
#
_entry.id   a7071a39d90b75aa701874d1db68a8d2
#
_cell.length_a   1.000
_cell.length_b   1.000
_cell.length_c   1.000
_cell.angle_alpha   90.00
_cell.angle_beta   90.00
_cell.angle_gamma   90.00
#
_symmetry.space_group_name_H-M   'P 1'
#
loop_
_entity.id
_entity.type
_entity.pdbx_description
1 polymer ?
#
loop_
_entity_poly.entity_id
_entity_poly.type
_entity_poly.pdbx_seq_one_letter_code
_entity_poly.pdbx_strand_id
1 'polypeptide(L)'
;MLKNLPDQDPTYMYINLSEYYRDKGEGEVALEYAEKAAKAAKTNESRVASLLNKCEVLYSMKRIDDFNACYDECTQVIEQYGVIRKTAVQRLHIYKLILNKNYDQAHTEADSLRNLLSANQMHHEIYLKSGNYEKAYIYNNWLHNYQDSVNRQVQSSDIAELNARIGTERIKLDAKALEYQNTALNLKNTQLELDRTKSQSELEMMNIENSK
;
A
#
# COMPACT_ATOMS: atom_id res chain seq x y z
N MET A 1 22.11 3.67 -15.87
CA MET A 1 21.40 2.76 -16.80
C MET A 1 20.08 2.33 -16.17
N LEU A 2 19.02 3.09 -16.37
CA LEU A 2 17.64 2.71 -16.06
C LEU A 2 17.16 1.89 -17.26
N LYS A 3 17.36 0.58 -17.22
CA LYS A 3 16.83 -0.36 -18.23
C LYS A 3 15.36 -0.63 -17.90
N ASN A 4 14.48 -0.15 -18.78
CA ASN A 4 13.18 -0.72 -19.14
C ASN A 4 12.41 -1.37 -17.99
N LEU A 5 11.72 -0.55 -17.17
CA LEU A 5 10.48 -0.98 -16.55
C LEU A 5 9.50 -1.32 -17.71
N PRO A 6 8.80 -2.47 -17.64
CA PRO A 6 7.79 -2.80 -18.65
C PRO A 6 6.83 -1.62 -18.76
N ASP A 7 6.31 -1.39 -19.96
CA ASP A 7 5.38 -0.32 -20.33
C ASP A 7 4.13 -0.37 -19.40
N GLN A 8 4.30 0.13 -18.18
CA GLN A 8 3.22 0.16 -17.18
C GLN A 8 2.19 1.15 -17.70
N ASP A 9 0.94 0.71 -17.77
CA ASP A 9 -0.18 1.57 -18.11
C ASP A 9 -0.19 2.79 -17.16
N PRO A 10 0.13 4.01 -17.65
CA PRO A 10 0.25 5.18 -16.79
C PRO A 10 -1.09 5.66 -16.24
N THR A 11 -2.19 5.05 -16.63
CA THR A 11 -3.55 5.39 -16.21
C THR A 11 -3.69 5.44 -14.70
N TYR A 12 -3.23 4.39 -14.01
CA TYR A 12 -3.36 4.32 -12.54
C TYR A 12 -2.48 5.34 -11.82
N MET A 13 -1.31 5.68 -12.38
CA MET A 13 -0.48 6.76 -11.86
C MET A 13 -1.22 8.11 -11.94
N TYR A 14 -1.86 8.39 -13.07
CA TYR A 14 -2.64 9.61 -13.23
C TYR A 14 -3.90 9.63 -12.36
N ILE A 15 -4.56 8.48 -12.15
CA ILE A 15 -5.67 8.35 -11.20
C ILE A 15 -5.20 8.72 -9.78
N ASN A 16 -4.10 8.17 -9.31
CA ASN A 16 -3.56 8.45 -7.98
C ASN A 16 -3.18 9.94 -7.80
N LEU A 17 -2.61 10.57 -8.83
CA LEU A 17 -2.34 12.02 -8.82
C LEU A 17 -3.63 12.83 -8.78
N SER A 18 -4.63 12.43 -9.56
CA SER A 18 -5.95 13.06 -9.56
C SER A 18 -6.60 13.00 -8.18
N GLU A 19 -6.60 11.84 -7.53
CA GLU A 19 -7.12 11.65 -6.17
C GLU A 19 -6.37 12.53 -5.15
N TYR A 20 -5.04 12.55 -5.22
CA TYR A 20 -4.22 13.36 -4.33
C TYR A 20 -4.55 14.86 -4.44
N TYR A 21 -4.68 15.40 -5.65
CA TYR A 21 -5.02 16.82 -5.84
C TYR A 21 -6.48 17.12 -5.48
N ARG A 22 -7.41 16.19 -5.72
CA ARG A 22 -8.80 16.30 -5.27
C ARG A 22 -8.87 16.42 -3.75
N ASP A 23 -8.14 15.56 -3.03
CA ASP A 23 -8.13 15.53 -1.57
C ASP A 23 -7.47 16.79 -0.97
N LYS A 24 -6.59 17.46 -1.72
CA LYS A 24 -6.06 18.78 -1.39
C LYS A 24 -7.01 19.93 -1.70
N GLY A 25 -8.14 19.68 -2.37
CA GLY A 25 -9.06 20.71 -2.82
C GLY A 25 -8.62 21.44 -4.11
N GLU A 26 -7.59 20.92 -4.80
CA GLU A 26 -7.08 21.48 -6.07
C GLU A 26 -7.83 20.86 -7.27
N GLY A 27 -9.14 21.13 -7.37
CA GLY A 27 -10.06 20.44 -8.27
C GLY A 27 -9.68 20.53 -9.75
N GLU A 28 -9.22 21.69 -10.25
CA GLU A 28 -8.83 21.84 -11.67
C GLU A 28 -7.61 20.99 -12.01
N VAL A 29 -6.61 20.93 -11.12
CA VAL A 29 -5.44 20.08 -11.29
C VAL A 29 -5.83 18.61 -11.23
N ALA A 30 -6.72 18.24 -10.31
CA ALA A 30 -7.28 16.89 -10.22
C ALA A 30 -7.98 16.48 -11.53
N LEU A 31 -8.78 17.37 -12.12
CA LEU A 31 -9.47 17.12 -13.37
C LEU A 31 -8.49 16.95 -14.54
N GLU A 32 -7.43 17.76 -14.61
CA GLU A 32 -6.40 17.61 -15.62
C GLU A 32 -5.75 16.22 -15.58
N TYR A 33 -5.43 15.71 -14.38
CA TYR A 33 -4.89 14.36 -14.22
C TYR A 33 -5.93 13.26 -14.52
N ALA A 34 -7.21 13.46 -14.18
CA ALA A 34 -8.27 12.53 -14.55
C ALA A 34 -8.43 12.42 -16.08
N GLU A 35 -8.31 13.53 -16.80
CA GLU A 35 -8.32 13.54 -18.27
C GLU A 35 -7.08 12.88 -18.88
N LYS A 36 -5.89 13.08 -18.29
CA LYS A 36 -4.69 12.36 -18.68
C LYS A 36 -4.86 10.85 -18.48
N ALA A 37 -5.49 10.43 -17.37
CA ALA A 37 -5.80 9.03 -17.12
C ALA A 37 -6.73 8.46 -18.21
N ALA A 38 -7.81 9.18 -18.57
CA ALA A 38 -8.74 8.75 -19.59
C ALA A 38 -8.08 8.61 -20.98
N LYS A 39 -7.17 9.52 -21.32
CA LYS A 39 -6.41 9.47 -22.59
C LYS A 39 -5.38 8.34 -22.60
N ALA A 40 -4.81 7.99 -21.47
CA ALA A 40 -3.78 6.96 -21.35
C ALA A 40 -4.33 5.54 -21.28
N ALA A 41 -5.62 5.38 -20.97
CA ALA A 41 -6.26 4.09 -20.76
C ALA A 41 -6.22 3.20 -22.00
N LYS A 42 -5.54 2.04 -21.87
CA LYS A 42 -5.34 1.08 -22.97
C LYS A 42 -6.32 -0.10 -22.92
N THR A 43 -6.90 -0.37 -21.74
CA THR A 43 -7.83 -1.48 -21.52
C THR A 43 -9.21 -0.98 -21.13
N ASN A 44 -10.25 -1.80 -21.29
CA ASN A 44 -11.60 -1.46 -20.85
C ASN A 44 -11.65 -1.23 -19.33
N GLU A 45 -10.88 -1.98 -18.55
CA GLU A 45 -10.77 -1.81 -17.10
C GLU A 45 -10.13 -0.48 -16.71
N SER A 46 -9.03 -0.10 -17.37
CA SER A 46 -8.39 1.18 -17.11
C SER A 46 -9.24 2.35 -17.59
N ARG A 47 -9.99 2.18 -18.69
CA ARG A 47 -10.94 3.18 -19.18
C ARG A 47 -12.09 3.40 -18.18
N VAL A 48 -12.71 2.34 -17.68
CA VAL A 48 -13.74 2.45 -16.63
C VAL A 48 -13.17 3.08 -15.37
N ALA A 49 -11.96 2.67 -14.95
CA ALA A 49 -11.31 3.25 -13.77
C ALA A 49 -11.08 4.76 -13.89
N SER A 50 -10.61 5.22 -15.06
CA SER A 50 -10.38 6.65 -15.31
C SER A 50 -11.67 7.46 -15.36
N LEU A 51 -12.76 6.92 -15.95
CA LEU A 51 -14.07 7.56 -15.97
C LEU A 51 -14.68 7.66 -14.56
N LEU A 52 -14.59 6.59 -13.76
CA LEU A 52 -15.01 6.62 -12.36
C LEU A 52 -14.30 7.73 -11.57
N ASN A 53 -12.97 7.82 -11.70
CA ASN A 53 -12.18 8.87 -11.06
C ASN A 53 -12.59 10.27 -11.56
N LYS A 54 -12.77 10.45 -12.88
CA LYS A 54 -13.20 11.73 -13.46
C LYS A 54 -14.55 12.17 -12.90
N CYS A 55 -15.51 11.25 -12.82
CA CYS A 55 -16.83 11.55 -12.23
C CYS A 55 -16.72 11.98 -10.75
N GLU A 56 -15.88 11.30 -9.95
CA GLU A 56 -15.67 11.68 -8.54
C GLU A 56 -15.05 13.09 -8.41
N VAL A 57 -14.11 13.46 -9.27
CA VAL A 57 -13.54 14.81 -9.32
C VAL A 57 -14.61 15.84 -9.68
N LEU A 58 -15.40 15.61 -10.72
CA LEU A 58 -16.47 16.50 -11.16
C LEU A 58 -17.54 16.69 -10.09
N TYR A 59 -17.89 15.62 -9.36
CA TYR A 59 -18.77 15.68 -8.20
C TYR A 59 -18.19 16.59 -7.10
N SER A 60 -16.91 16.41 -6.74
CA SER A 60 -16.25 17.22 -5.70
C SER A 60 -16.19 18.71 -6.08
N MET A 61 -16.03 19.02 -7.36
CA MET A 61 -16.03 20.37 -7.92
C MET A 61 -17.45 20.97 -8.05
N LYS A 62 -18.51 20.21 -7.79
CA LYS A 62 -19.92 20.58 -7.98
C LYS A 62 -20.25 20.94 -9.44
N ARG A 63 -19.52 20.37 -10.40
CA ARG A 63 -19.78 20.53 -11.84
C ARG A 63 -20.86 19.55 -12.28
N ILE A 64 -22.13 19.86 -11.98
CA ILE A 64 -23.27 18.92 -12.05
C ILE A 64 -23.49 18.42 -13.48
N ASP A 65 -23.49 19.30 -14.47
CA ASP A 65 -23.76 18.93 -15.86
C ASP A 65 -22.64 18.03 -16.42
N ASP A 66 -21.39 18.38 -16.13
CA ASP A 66 -20.24 17.58 -16.52
C ASP A 66 -20.21 16.22 -15.81
N PHE A 67 -20.59 16.20 -14.53
CA PHE A 67 -20.76 14.95 -13.79
C PHE A 67 -21.80 14.04 -14.44
N ASN A 68 -22.99 14.58 -14.79
CA ASN A 68 -24.04 13.80 -15.41
C ASN A 68 -23.59 13.23 -16.77
N ALA A 69 -22.94 14.03 -17.61
CA ALA A 69 -22.40 13.57 -18.88
C ALA A 69 -21.33 12.46 -18.68
N CYS A 70 -20.42 12.64 -17.71
CA CYS A 70 -19.40 11.63 -17.36
C CYS A 70 -20.03 10.36 -16.79
N TYR A 71 -21.06 10.48 -15.95
CA TYR A 71 -21.81 9.35 -15.40
C TYR A 71 -22.46 8.51 -16.51
N ASP A 72 -23.14 9.17 -17.47
CA ASP A 72 -23.82 8.49 -18.56
C ASP A 72 -22.78 7.80 -19.50
N GLU A 73 -21.65 8.44 -19.80
CA GLU A 73 -20.55 7.81 -20.53
C GLU A 73 -20.00 6.59 -19.77
N CYS A 74 -19.77 6.71 -18.47
CA CYS A 74 -19.22 5.64 -17.63
C CYS A 74 -20.16 4.43 -17.60
N THR A 75 -21.47 4.65 -17.42
CA THR A 75 -22.48 3.58 -17.40
C THR A 75 -22.59 2.89 -18.76
N GLN A 76 -22.55 3.63 -19.85
CA GLN A 76 -22.57 3.07 -21.21
C GLN A 76 -21.33 2.18 -21.47
N VAL A 77 -20.15 2.62 -21.06
CA VAL A 77 -18.90 1.83 -21.20
C VAL A 77 -18.97 0.55 -20.36
N ILE A 78 -19.51 0.63 -19.15
CA ILE A 78 -19.68 -0.54 -18.27
C ILE A 78 -20.66 -1.56 -18.88
N GLU A 79 -21.78 -1.12 -19.40
CA GLU A 79 -22.76 -1.97 -20.07
C GLU A 79 -22.18 -2.62 -21.33
N GLN A 80 -21.45 -1.87 -22.13
CA GLN A 80 -20.84 -2.36 -23.37
C GLN A 80 -19.78 -3.44 -23.14
N TYR A 81 -18.95 -3.29 -22.09
CA TYR A 81 -17.79 -4.15 -21.87
C TYR A 81 -17.93 -5.11 -20.70
N GLY A 82 -19.03 -5.06 -19.94
CA GLY A 82 -19.30 -5.95 -18.82
C GLY A 82 -18.30 -5.81 -17.65
N VAL A 83 -17.64 -4.66 -17.51
CA VAL A 83 -16.64 -4.41 -16.46
C VAL A 83 -17.34 -4.24 -15.11
N ILE A 84 -17.05 -5.15 -14.17
CA ILE A 84 -17.75 -5.20 -12.88
C ILE A 84 -16.92 -4.52 -11.78
N ARG A 85 -17.12 -3.24 -11.58
CA ARG A 85 -16.64 -2.49 -10.39
C ARG A 85 -17.83 -2.07 -9.52
N LYS A 86 -18.60 -3.05 -9.03
CA LYS A 86 -19.88 -2.84 -8.35
C LYS A 86 -19.87 -1.72 -7.33
N THR A 87 -18.93 -1.73 -6.38
CA THR A 87 -18.86 -0.73 -5.31
C THR A 87 -18.61 0.69 -5.83
N ALA A 88 -17.73 0.86 -6.83
CA ALA A 88 -17.43 2.17 -7.39
C ALA A 88 -18.64 2.72 -8.17
N VAL A 89 -19.33 1.86 -8.94
CA VAL A 89 -20.55 2.22 -9.67
C VAL A 89 -21.66 2.60 -8.70
N GLN A 90 -21.87 1.84 -7.64
CA GLN A 90 -22.84 2.16 -6.58
C GLN A 90 -22.53 3.52 -5.95
N ARG A 91 -21.26 3.84 -5.65
CA ARG A 91 -20.87 5.15 -5.14
C ARG A 91 -21.25 6.29 -6.11
N LEU A 92 -20.98 6.12 -7.41
CA LEU A 92 -21.40 7.13 -8.40
C LEU A 92 -22.93 7.28 -8.45
N HIS A 93 -23.67 6.19 -8.34
CA HIS A 93 -25.13 6.25 -8.29
C HIS A 93 -25.60 7.02 -7.05
N ILE A 94 -24.98 6.78 -5.88
CA ILE A 94 -25.27 7.55 -4.66
C ILE A 94 -24.95 9.04 -4.86
N TYR A 95 -23.84 9.41 -5.50
CA TYR A 95 -23.55 10.80 -5.81
C TYR A 95 -24.62 11.44 -6.71
N LYS A 96 -25.09 10.70 -7.72
CA LYS A 96 -26.20 11.17 -8.57
C LYS A 96 -27.49 11.40 -7.77
N LEU A 97 -27.82 10.51 -6.85
CA LEU A 97 -28.97 10.65 -5.94
C LEU A 97 -28.81 11.87 -5.01
N ILE A 98 -27.61 12.10 -4.47
CA ILE A 98 -27.32 13.27 -3.64
C ILE A 98 -27.50 14.57 -4.43
N LEU A 99 -26.99 14.64 -5.66
CA LEU A 99 -27.15 15.82 -6.53
C LEU A 99 -28.62 16.10 -6.84
N ASN A 100 -29.43 15.06 -6.96
CA ASN A 100 -30.87 15.15 -7.15
C ASN A 100 -31.66 15.36 -5.84
N LYS A 101 -30.97 15.52 -4.70
CA LYS A 101 -31.54 15.66 -3.35
C LYS A 101 -32.43 14.49 -2.91
N ASN A 102 -32.25 13.31 -3.52
CA ASN A 102 -32.95 12.09 -3.17
C ASN A 102 -32.19 11.33 -2.06
N TYR A 103 -32.16 11.92 -0.86
CA TYR A 103 -31.33 11.44 0.24
C TYR A 103 -31.79 10.10 0.81
N ASP A 104 -33.10 9.84 0.85
CA ASP A 104 -33.62 8.58 1.38
C ASP A 104 -33.19 7.38 0.54
N GLN A 105 -33.28 7.53 -0.79
CA GLN A 105 -32.81 6.49 -1.69
C GLN A 105 -31.28 6.39 -1.68
N ALA A 106 -30.56 7.50 -1.52
CA ALA A 106 -29.11 7.49 -1.36
C ALA A 106 -28.68 6.71 -0.11
N HIS A 107 -29.40 6.84 1.01
CA HIS A 107 -29.15 6.05 2.21
C HIS A 107 -29.40 4.55 1.98
N THR A 108 -30.51 4.20 1.32
CA THR A 108 -30.83 2.80 0.99
C THR A 108 -29.74 2.16 0.12
N GLU A 109 -29.24 2.90 -0.87
CA GLU A 109 -28.12 2.44 -1.71
C GLU A 109 -26.81 2.32 -0.90
N ALA A 110 -26.53 3.25 0.02
CA ALA A 110 -25.37 3.19 0.88
C ALA A 110 -25.40 1.96 1.82
N ASP A 111 -26.58 1.62 2.35
CA ASP A 111 -26.79 0.43 3.18
C ASP A 111 -26.54 -0.88 2.39
N SER A 112 -26.71 -0.85 1.06
CA SER A 112 -26.46 -2.01 0.21
C SER A 112 -24.97 -2.27 -0.08
N LEU A 113 -24.08 -1.33 0.27
CA LEU A 113 -22.64 -1.47 0.10
C LEU A 113 -22.07 -2.54 1.05
N ARG A 114 -21.38 -3.54 0.48
CA ARG A 114 -20.78 -4.62 1.27
C ARG A 114 -19.64 -4.17 2.19
N ASN A 115 -18.95 -3.10 1.79
CA ASN A 115 -17.82 -2.57 2.55
C ASN A 115 -18.30 -1.51 3.53
N LEU A 116 -18.18 -1.81 4.82
CA LEU A 116 -18.63 -0.94 5.91
C LEU A 116 -17.96 0.45 5.89
N LEU A 117 -16.68 0.53 5.51
CA LEU A 117 -15.98 1.81 5.38
C LEU A 117 -16.63 2.65 4.28
N SER A 118 -16.86 2.06 3.10
CA SER A 118 -17.52 2.74 1.98
C SER A 118 -18.95 3.17 2.31
N ALA A 119 -19.72 2.32 3.00
CA ALA A 119 -21.07 2.65 3.46
C ALA A 119 -21.07 3.87 4.40
N ASN A 120 -20.19 3.86 5.41
CA ASN A 120 -20.10 4.97 6.37
C ASN A 120 -19.57 6.27 5.72
N GLN A 121 -18.67 6.19 4.74
CA GLN A 121 -18.27 7.34 3.94
C GLN A 121 -19.45 7.95 3.18
N MET A 122 -20.29 7.11 2.57
CA MET A 122 -21.46 7.58 1.84
C MET A 122 -22.51 8.18 2.80
N HIS A 123 -22.79 7.54 3.94
CA HIS A 123 -23.70 8.12 4.94
C HIS A 123 -23.20 9.47 5.46
N HIS A 124 -21.90 9.61 5.73
CA HIS A 124 -21.32 10.90 6.10
C HIS A 124 -21.61 11.96 5.02
N GLU A 125 -21.31 11.65 3.77
CA GLU A 125 -21.52 12.57 2.65
C GLU A 125 -23.01 12.94 2.46
N ILE A 126 -23.90 11.96 2.52
CA ILE A 126 -25.36 12.18 2.41
C ILE A 126 -25.85 13.12 3.52
N TYR A 127 -25.47 12.87 4.78
CA TYR A 127 -25.88 13.72 5.90
C TYR A 127 -25.27 15.11 5.82
N LEU A 128 -24.02 15.24 5.36
CA LEU A 128 -23.38 16.53 5.13
C LEU A 128 -24.14 17.36 4.08
N LYS A 129 -24.51 16.74 2.95
CA LYS A 129 -25.24 17.40 1.83
C LYS A 129 -26.71 17.67 2.15
N SER A 130 -27.33 16.86 2.98
CA SER A 130 -28.71 17.08 3.44
C SER A 130 -28.81 18.10 4.59
N GLY A 131 -27.67 18.58 5.11
CA GLY A 131 -27.63 19.56 6.22
C GLY A 131 -27.81 18.94 7.60
N ASN A 132 -27.82 17.61 7.74
CA ASN A 132 -27.87 16.94 9.03
C ASN A 132 -26.45 16.78 9.61
N TYR A 133 -25.91 17.91 10.11
CA TYR A 133 -24.53 17.98 10.58
C TYR A 133 -24.27 17.13 11.82
N GLU A 134 -25.28 16.89 12.66
CA GLU A 134 -25.15 16.03 13.83
C GLU A 134 -24.84 14.58 13.42
N LYS A 135 -25.63 14.01 12.52
CA LYS A 135 -25.37 12.68 12.00
C LYS A 135 -24.09 12.61 11.16
N ALA A 136 -23.81 13.63 10.35
CA ALA A 136 -22.56 13.72 9.60
C ALA A 136 -21.35 13.65 10.54
N TYR A 137 -21.40 14.36 11.69
CA TYR A 137 -20.34 14.32 12.69
C TYR A 137 -20.15 12.91 13.31
N ILE A 138 -21.24 12.19 13.61
CA ILE A 138 -21.17 10.83 14.13
C ILE A 138 -20.44 9.89 13.17
N TYR A 139 -20.79 9.94 11.87
CA TYR A 139 -20.13 9.12 10.85
C TYR A 139 -18.67 9.54 10.62
N ASN A 140 -18.37 10.83 10.64
CA ASN A 140 -17.00 11.33 10.53
C ASN A 140 -16.11 10.86 11.69
N ASN A 141 -16.63 10.92 12.92
CA ASN A 141 -15.91 10.42 14.09
C ASN A 141 -15.65 8.91 14.01
N TRP A 142 -16.61 8.15 13.50
CA TRP A 142 -16.42 6.71 13.25
C TRP A 142 -15.29 6.48 12.22
N LEU A 143 -15.26 7.25 11.12
CA LEU A 143 -14.23 7.16 10.08
C LEU A 143 -12.83 7.47 10.63
N HIS A 144 -12.70 8.50 11.47
CA HIS A 144 -11.44 8.82 12.14
C HIS A 144 -10.97 7.68 13.05
N ASN A 145 -11.84 7.17 13.89
CA ASN A 145 -11.51 6.05 14.78
C ASN A 145 -11.10 4.79 14.02
N TYR A 146 -11.75 4.52 12.89
CA TYR A 146 -11.39 3.42 12.00
C TYR A 146 -9.98 3.62 11.40
N GLN A 147 -9.70 4.82 10.88
CA GLN A 147 -8.39 5.16 10.31
C GLN A 147 -7.28 5.05 11.35
N ASP A 148 -7.50 5.54 12.56
CA ASP A 148 -6.55 5.44 13.68
C ASP A 148 -6.28 3.97 14.05
N SER A 149 -7.31 3.14 14.05
CA SER A 149 -7.17 1.71 14.30
C SER A 149 -6.31 1.02 13.24
N VAL A 150 -6.56 1.31 11.97
CA VAL A 150 -5.75 0.78 10.85
C VAL A 150 -4.30 1.26 10.95
N ASN A 151 -4.07 2.53 11.21
CA ASN A 151 -2.73 3.09 11.33
C ASN A 151 -1.93 2.43 12.48
N ARG A 152 -2.56 2.20 13.65
CA ARG A 152 -1.92 1.48 14.78
C ARG A 152 -1.57 0.05 14.40
N GLN A 153 -2.44 -0.63 13.66
CA GLN A 153 -2.18 -2.01 13.22
C GLN A 153 -1.00 -2.09 12.25
N VAL A 154 -0.91 -1.16 11.30
CA VAL A 154 0.22 -1.07 10.36
C VAL A 154 1.52 -0.81 11.12
N GLN A 155 1.56 0.20 12.01
CA GLN A 155 2.74 0.51 12.83
C GLN A 155 3.19 -0.67 13.68
N SER A 156 2.26 -1.41 14.29
CA SER A 156 2.58 -2.61 15.07
C SER A 156 3.20 -3.71 14.21
N SER A 157 2.71 -3.89 13.00
CA SER A 157 3.27 -4.85 12.03
C SER A 157 4.68 -4.47 11.60
N ASP A 158 4.92 -3.20 11.29
CA ASP A 158 6.24 -2.69 10.88
C ASP A 158 7.29 -2.86 11.98
N ILE A 159 6.91 -2.58 13.25
CA ILE A 159 7.77 -2.79 14.42
C ILE A 159 8.09 -4.27 14.60
N ALA A 160 7.12 -5.16 14.44
CA ALA A 160 7.33 -6.60 14.55
C ALA A 160 8.29 -7.12 13.46
N GLU A 161 8.14 -6.66 12.22
CA GLU A 161 9.05 -7.01 11.12
C GLU A 161 10.48 -6.50 11.39
N LEU A 162 10.62 -5.25 11.84
CA LEU A 162 11.92 -4.68 12.17
C LEU A 162 12.61 -5.47 13.28
N ASN A 163 11.90 -5.85 14.34
CA ASN A 163 12.44 -6.65 15.43
C ASN A 163 12.88 -8.05 14.96
N ALA A 164 12.13 -8.69 14.07
CA ALA A 164 12.51 -9.97 13.47
C ALA A 164 13.80 -9.85 12.65
N ARG A 165 13.96 -8.79 11.87
CA ARG A 165 15.18 -8.51 11.08
C ARG A 165 16.39 -8.28 11.99
N ILE A 166 16.25 -7.47 13.04
CA ILE A 166 17.32 -7.23 14.03
C ILE A 166 17.72 -8.54 14.70
N GLY A 167 16.76 -9.37 15.11
CA GLY A 167 17.03 -10.69 15.69
C GLY A 167 17.83 -11.59 14.75
N THR A 168 17.46 -11.63 13.48
CA THR A 168 18.17 -12.42 12.45
C THR A 168 19.60 -11.94 12.24
N GLU A 169 19.83 -10.63 12.17
CA GLU A 169 21.20 -10.08 12.01
C GLU A 169 22.06 -10.33 13.24
N ARG A 170 21.49 -10.26 14.45
CA ARG A 170 22.20 -10.61 15.68
C ARG A 170 22.67 -12.07 15.69
N ILE A 171 21.79 -13.00 15.31
CA ILE A 171 22.15 -14.43 15.22
C ILE A 171 23.29 -14.65 14.22
N LYS A 172 23.28 -13.96 13.06
CA LYS A 172 24.36 -14.05 12.08
C LYS A 172 25.71 -13.53 12.62
N LEU A 173 25.67 -12.42 13.38
CA LEU A 173 26.87 -11.86 14.01
C LEU A 173 27.45 -12.80 15.09
N ASP A 174 26.57 -13.37 15.92
CA ASP A 174 26.98 -14.33 16.96
C ASP A 174 27.56 -15.60 16.33
N ALA A 175 27.00 -16.11 15.25
CA ALA A 175 27.53 -17.25 14.50
C ALA A 175 28.94 -16.96 13.94
N LYS A 176 29.16 -15.79 13.34
CA LYS A 176 30.45 -15.37 12.83
C LYS A 176 31.48 -15.23 13.97
N ALA A 177 31.10 -14.65 15.11
CA ALA A 177 31.98 -14.53 16.25
C ALA A 177 32.41 -15.90 16.76
N LEU A 178 31.52 -16.88 16.82
CA LEU A 178 31.82 -18.25 17.20
C LEU A 178 32.77 -18.95 16.19
N GLU A 179 32.57 -18.73 14.89
CA GLU A 179 33.46 -19.22 13.83
C GLU A 179 34.89 -18.69 13.99
N TYR A 180 35.05 -17.39 14.26
CA TYR A 180 36.36 -16.79 14.55
C TYR A 180 37.00 -17.38 15.79
N GLN A 181 36.25 -17.58 16.87
CA GLN A 181 36.75 -18.21 18.07
C GLN A 181 37.26 -19.66 17.83
N ASN A 182 36.46 -20.45 17.09
CA ASN A 182 36.83 -21.81 16.73
C ASN A 182 38.08 -21.85 15.84
N THR A 183 38.22 -20.96 14.90
CA THR A 183 39.39 -20.83 14.03
C THR A 183 40.66 -20.49 14.85
N ALA A 184 40.54 -19.52 15.77
CA ALA A 184 41.63 -19.14 16.65
C ALA A 184 42.06 -20.29 17.58
N LEU A 185 41.09 -21.05 18.10
CA LEU A 185 41.36 -22.22 18.94
C LEU A 185 42.07 -23.33 18.17
N ASN A 186 41.65 -23.61 16.93
CA ASN A 186 42.26 -24.59 16.05
C ASN A 186 43.73 -24.20 15.72
N LEU A 187 43.98 -22.92 15.38
CA LEU A 187 45.34 -22.42 15.17
C LEU A 187 46.23 -22.60 16.41
N LYS A 188 45.71 -22.30 17.60
CA LYS A 188 46.44 -22.49 18.86
C LYS A 188 46.76 -23.96 19.11
N ASN A 189 45.80 -24.86 18.87
CA ASN A 189 45.99 -26.30 19.02
C ASN A 189 47.07 -26.83 18.04
N THR A 190 47.02 -26.40 16.78
CA THR A 190 48.02 -26.76 15.77
C THR A 190 49.42 -26.27 16.17
N GLN A 191 49.53 -25.06 16.71
CA GLN A 191 50.81 -24.55 17.21
C GLN A 191 51.36 -25.38 18.39
N LEU A 192 50.48 -25.75 19.34
CA LEU A 192 50.88 -26.60 20.47
C LEU A 192 51.35 -27.99 20.03
N GLU A 193 50.70 -28.59 19.03
CA GLU A 193 51.11 -29.87 18.43
C GLU A 193 52.49 -29.75 17.76
N LEU A 194 52.72 -28.67 17.01
CA LEU A 194 54.00 -28.38 16.37
C LEU A 194 55.14 -28.23 17.41
N ASP A 195 54.88 -27.47 18.48
CA ASP A 195 55.87 -27.29 19.56
C ASP A 195 56.17 -28.61 20.29
N ARG A 196 55.17 -29.45 20.51
CA ARG A 196 55.31 -30.78 21.10
C ARG A 196 56.13 -31.73 20.21
N THR A 197 55.87 -31.72 18.88
CA THR A 197 56.67 -32.54 17.95
C THR A 197 58.10 -32.07 17.84
N LYS A 198 58.39 -30.76 17.90
CA LYS A 198 59.74 -30.23 17.94
C LYS A 198 60.51 -30.69 19.23
N SER A 199 59.87 -30.52 20.40
CA SER A 199 60.49 -30.93 21.68
C SER A 199 60.77 -32.44 21.72
N GLN A 200 59.89 -33.24 21.13
CA GLN A 200 60.05 -34.68 21.02
C GLN A 200 61.23 -35.05 20.12
N SER A 201 61.40 -34.41 18.97
CA SER A 201 62.51 -34.56 18.04
C SER A 201 63.86 -34.15 18.67
N GLU A 202 63.88 -33.07 19.45
CA GLU A 202 65.06 -32.59 20.16
C GLU A 202 65.51 -33.59 21.25
N LEU A 203 64.56 -34.20 21.99
CA LEU A 203 64.84 -35.26 22.98
C LEU A 203 65.37 -36.52 22.30
N GLU A 204 64.83 -36.93 21.17
CA GLU A 204 65.37 -38.08 20.42
C GLU A 204 66.76 -37.83 19.90
N MET A 205 67.12 -36.65 19.41
CA MET A 205 68.48 -36.28 19.00
C MET A 205 69.42 -36.31 20.15
N MET A 206 69.08 -35.74 21.34
CA MET A 206 69.92 -35.78 22.54
C MET A 206 70.18 -37.24 23.04
N ASN A 207 69.13 -38.10 22.94
CA ASN A 207 69.31 -39.51 23.33
C ASN A 207 70.27 -40.29 22.39
N ILE A 208 70.28 -39.96 21.11
CA ILE A 208 71.18 -40.53 20.11
C ILE A 208 72.63 -40.03 20.37
N GLU A 209 72.80 -38.77 20.71
CA GLU A 209 74.10 -38.20 21.02
C GLU A 209 74.68 -38.76 22.29
N ASN A 210 73.92 -39.02 23.36
CA ASN A 210 74.36 -39.62 24.64
C ASN A 210 74.56 -41.11 24.56
N SER A 211 74.23 -41.79 23.48
CA SER A 211 74.43 -43.24 23.28
C SER A 211 75.67 -43.58 22.43
N LYS A 212 76.44 -42.60 22.02
CA LYS A 212 77.76 -42.77 21.34
C LYS A 212 78.93 -42.62 22.32
#